data_884faf6a71db771ea04b99538b03510c
#
_entry.id   884faf6a71db771ea04b99538b03510c
#
_cell.length_a   1.000
_cell.length_b   1.000
_cell.length_c   1.000
_cell.angle_alpha   90.00
_cell.angle_beta   90.00
_cell.angle_gamma   90.00
#
_symmetry.space_group_name_H-M   'P 1'
#
loop_
_entity.id
_entity.type
_entity.pdbx_description
1 polymer ?
#
loop_
_entity_poly.entity_id
_entity_poly.type
_entity_poly.pdbx_seq_one_letter_code
_entity_poly.pdbx_strand_id
1 'polypeptide(L)'
;HKNFGSEQNCVIWLDQLPTEFTGAIIANEVCDAMPVHRVQFEENQILEVGVGREEGQLAWLSQTVTDPFLQTRCEQIHPLLPQFPYQTEVAMQAPAWLGTIAEKLTQGAIYLIDYGYEASDYFHPMRHQGMLRCHYQHQAHNDPLVLVGLQDITAHVDFTALAETAHAIGLQVEGYQRQSDFLLAGDILNLSQQNAPDSFQQMQQAAALKRLLLPEQMGELFKVLSLS
;
A
#
# COMPACT_ATOMS: atom_id res chain seq x y z
N HIS A 1 4.92 -17.68 22.77
CA HIS A 1 4.90 -16.29 23.25
C HIS A 1 6.34 -15.88 23.62
N LYS A 2 6.92 -14.89 22.89
CA LYS A 2 8.18 -14.26 23.29
C LYS A 2 7.82 -12.92 23.93
N ASN A 3 8.01 -12.79 25.23
CA ASN A 3 7.88 -11.51 25.92
C ASN A 3 9.16 -10.70 25.69
N PHE A 4 9.00 -9.50 25.13
CA PHE A 4 10.08 -8.54 24.98
C PHE A 4 9.75 -7.33 25.87
N GLY A 5 10.50 -7.16 26.97
CA GLY A 5 10.40 -6.00 27.84
C GLY A 5 9.98 -6.29 29.28
N SER A 6 9.91 -5.24 30.09
CA SER A 6 9.42 -5.30 31.47
C SER A 6 7.92 -5.66 31.50
N GLU A 7 7.39 -6.07 32.64
CA GLU A 7 5.99 -6.50 32.83
C GLU A 7 4.91 -5.53 32.30
N GLN A 8 5.28 -4.31 31.93
CA GLN A 8 4.37 -3.28 31.38
C GLN A 8 4.29 -3.24 29.83
N ASN A 9 5.28 -3.83 29.12
CA ASN A 9 5.29 -3.82 27.65
C ASN A 9 5.47 -5.27 27.14
N CYS A 10 4.36 -5.91 26.77
CA CYS A 10 4.41 -7.24 26.17
C CYS A 10 4.15 -7.18 24.65
N VAL A 11 4.91 -7.94 23.88
CA VAL A 11 4.61 -8.22 22.48
C VAL A 11 3.92 -9.57 22.40
N ILE A 12 2.74 -9.58 21.81
CA ILE A 12 1.94 -10.80 21.58
C ILE A 12 1.86 -11.02 20.08
N TRP A 13 2.30 -12.19 19.63
CA TRP A 13 2.10 -12.63 18.26
C TRP A 13 0.73 -13.30 18.16
N LEU A 14 -0.09 -12.80 17.24
CA LEU A 14 -1.45 -13.30 17.04
C LEU A 14 -1.49 -14.18 15.78
N ASP A 15 -2.10 -15.35 15.89
CA ASP A 15 -2.39 -16.22 14.75
C ASP A 15 -3.71 -15.83 14.07
N GLN A 16 -4.55 -15.05 14.75
CA GLN A 16 -5.84 -14.55 14.26
C GLN A 16 -6.08 -13.15 14.82
N LEU A 17 -6.84 -12.34 14.08
CA LEU A 17 -7.29 -11.05 14.58
C LEU A 17 -8.16 -11.24 15.83
N PRO A 18 -8.07 -10.34 16.81
CA PRO A 18 -8.98 -10.35 17.97
C PRO A 18 -10.41 -10.13 17.50
N THR A 19 -11.37 -10.57 18.29
CA THR A 19 -12.80 -10.34 18.00
C THR A 19 -13.12 -8.85 17.98
N GLU A 20 -12.55 -8.11 18.91
CA GLU A 20 -12.64 -6.65 19.05
C GLU A 20 -11.39 -6.12 19.75
N PHE A 21 -11.02 -4.89 19.50
CA PHE A 21 -9.97 -4.21 20.24
C PHE A 21 -10.14 -2.68 20.23
N THR A 22 -9.48 -2.04 21.19
CA THR A 22 -9.34 -0.59 21.27
C THR A 22 -7.87 -0.24 21.20
N GLY A 23 -7.50 0.70 20.31
CA GLY A 23 -6.12 1.11 20.16
C GLY A 23 -5.78 1.63 18.76
N ALA A 24 -4.54 1.52 18.37
CA ALA A 24 -4.07 1.93 17.05
C ALA A 24 -3.63 0.72 16.20
N ILE A 25 -4.03 0.70 14.93
CA ILE A 25 -3.50 -0.19 13.91
C ILE A 25 -2.47 0.60 13.11
N ILE A 26 -1.27 0.04 12.97
CA ILE A 26 -0.22 0.60 12.13
C ILE A 26 0.11 -0.44 11.07
N ALA A 27 -0.21 -0.15 9.81
CA ALA A 27 0.10 -0.98 8.65
C ALA A 27 1.15 -0.25 7.80
N ASN A 28 2.39 -0.70 7.88
CA ASN A 28 3.50 -0.14 7.12
C ASN A 28 3.95 -1.15 6.07
N GLU A 29 3.91 -0.76 4.81
CA GLU A 29 4.21 -1.63 3.66
C GLU A 29 3.41 -2.95 3.74
N VAL A 30 2.09 -2.82 3.82
CA VAL A 30 1.15 -3.96 3.89
C VAL A 30 0.27 -4.00 2.65
N CYS A 31 -0.22 -2.83 2.20
CA CYS A 31 -1.15 -2.76 1.07
C CYS A 31 -0.44 -2.97 -0.27
N ASP A 32 0.80 -2.54 -0.41
CA ASP A 32 1.62 -2.69 -1.62
C ASP A 32 1.93 -4.16 -1.96
N ALA A 33 2.05 -5.00 -0.93
CA ALA A 33 2.32 -6.44 -1.06
C ALA A 33 1.05 -7.28 -1.32
N MET A 34 -0.14 -6.67 -1.26
CA MET A 34 -1.39 -7.38 -1.51
C MET A 34 -1.62 -7.62 -3.01
N PRO A 35 -2.20 -8.77 -3.38
CA PRO A 35 -2.52 -9.07 -4.78
C PRO A 35 -3.41 -8.01 -5.43
N VAL A 36 -3.08 -7.69 -6.67
CA VAL A 36 -3.84 -6.77 -7.52
C VAL A 36 -4.25 -7.44 -8.82
N HIS A 37 -5.33 -6.97 -9.43
CA HIS A 37 -5.70 -7.32 -10.80
C HIS A 37 -5.00 -6.36 -11.75
N ARG A 38 -4.39 -6.89 -12.79
CA ARG A 38 -3.86 -6.07 -13.89
C ARG A 38 -4.94 -5.94 -14.94
N VAL A 39 -5.33 -4.70 -15.27
CA VAL A 39 -6.45 -4.43 -16.16
C VAL A 39 -6.02 -3.54 -17.30
N GLN A 40 -6.41 -3.92 -18.50
CA GLN A 40 -6.24 -3.15 -19.74
C GLN A 40 -7.57 -2.50 -20.10
N PHE A 41 -7.58 -1.19 -20.18
CA PHE A 41 -8.71 -0.39 -20.61
C PHE A 41 -8.50 0.03 -22.05
N GLU A 42 -9.47 -0.28 -22.89
CA GLU A 42 -9.60 0.19 -24.27
C GLU A 42 -10.81 1.14 -24.36
N GLU A 43 -10.99 1.81 -25.48
CA GLU A 43 -12.12 2.73 -25.66
C GLU A 43 -13.49 2.06 -25.39
N ASN A 44 -13.66 0.80 -25.79
CA ASN A 44 -14.96 0.12 -25.76
C ASN A 44 -14.92 -1.24 -25.05
N GLN A 45 -13.81 -1.60 -24.43
CA GLN A 45 -13.71 -2.87 -23.69
C GLN A 45 -12.74 -2.77 -22.52
N ILE A 46 -12.96 -3.62 -21.54
CA ILE A 46 -12.11 -3.78 -20.36
C ILE A 46 -11.65 -5.23 -20.32
N LEU A 47 -10.34 -5.43 -20.23
CA LEU A 47 -9.72 -6.76 -20.23
C LEU A 47 -8.91 -6.95 -18.95
N GLU A 48 -9.04 -8.09 -18.32
CA GLU A 48 -8.13 -8.52 -17.27
C GLU A 48 -6.90 -9.17 -17.90
N VAL A 49 -5.71 -8.80 -17.42
CA VAL A 49 -4.44 -9.29 -17.91
C VAL A 49 -3.86 -10.27 -16.90
N GLY A 50 -4.08 -11.54 -17.13
CA GLY A 50 -3.61 -12.64 -16.29
C GLY A 50 -2.32 -13.27 -16.80
N VAL A 51 -1.76 -14.16 -15.99
CA VAL A 51 -0.58 -14.96 -16.35
C VAL A 51 -1.01 -16.32 -16.88
N GLY A 52 -0.56 -16.67 -18.06
CA GLY A 52 -0.77 -17.98 -18.67
C GLY A 52 0.51 -18.56 -19.25
N ARG A 53 0.37 -19.48 -20.22
CA ARG A 53 1.50 -20.09 -20.92
C ARG A 53 1.31 -20.00 -22.41
N GLU A 54 2.34 -19.51 -23.10
CA GLU A 54 2.50 -19.58 -24.54
C GLU A 54 3.82 -20.29 -24.87
N GLU A 55 3.78 -21.27 -25.71
CA GLU A 55 4.96 -22.08 -26.12
C GLU A 55 5.77 -22.63 -24.94
N GLY A 56 5.09 -22.93 -23.82
CA GLY A 56 5.70 -23.48 -22.60
C GLY A 56 6.32 -22.45 -21.67
N GLN A 57 6.34 -21.16 -22.03
CA GLN A 57 6.82 -20.06 -21.20
C GLN A 57 5.66 -19.29 -20.57
N LEU A 58 5.90 -18.61 -19.44
CA LEU A 58 4.93 -17.71 -18.85
C LEU A 58 4.72 -16.49 -19.75
N ALA A 59 3.47 -16.13 -19.95
CA ALA A 59 3.08 -14.98 -20.76
C ALA A 59 1.89 -14.25 -20.17
N TRP A 60 1.76 -12.97 -20.51
CA TRP A 60 0.57 -12.19 -20.19
C TRP A 60 -0.53 -12.51 -21.21
N LEU A 61 -1.70 -12.90 -20.71
CA LEU A 61 -2.88 -13.22 -21.50
C LEU A 61 -4.03 -12.31 -21.10
N SER A 62 -4.64 -11.65 -22.08
CA SER A 62 -5.81 -10.79 -21.85
C SER A 62 -7.10 -11.62 -22.02
N GLN A 63 -8.04 -11.40 -21.10
CA GLN A 63 -9.35 -12.00 -21.11
C GLN A 63 -10.42 -10.99 -20.67
N THR A 64 -11.66 -11.24 -21.03
CA THR A 64 -12.76 -10.43 -20.52
C THR A 64 -12.87 -10.54 -19.02
N VAL A 65 -13.09 -9.42 -18.32
CA VAL A 65 -13.33 -9.42 -16.88
C VAL A 65 -14.60 -10.22 -16.59
N THR A 66 -14.51 -11.22 -15.73
CA THR A 66 -15.64 -12.11 -15.38
C THR A 66 -16.13 -11.92 -13.94
N ASP A 67 -15.29 -11.36 -13.07
CA ASP A 67 -15.66 -11.01 -11.70
C ASP A 67 -16.53 -9.75 -11.70
N PRO A 68 -17.78 -9.81 -11.22
CA PRO A 68 -18.70 -8.67 -11.24
C PRO A 68 -18.24 -7.53 -10.32
N PHE A 69 -17.52 -7.80 -9.25
CA PHE A 69 -16.98 -6.75 -8.36
C PHE A 69 -15.83 -6.02 -9.02
N LEU A 70 -14.92 -6.77 -9.65
CA LEU A 70 -13.84 -6.18 -10.45
C LEU A 70 -14.40 -5.38 -11.61
N GLN A 71 -15.41 -5.91 -12.33
CA GLN A 71 -16.07 -5.21 -13.43
C GLN A 71 -16.65 -3.86 -12.97
N THR A 72 -17.38 -3.87 -11.85
CA THR A 72 -17.97 -2.64 -11.27
C THR A 72 -16.87 -1.63 -10.91
N ARG A 73 -15.77 -2.08 -10.29
CA ARG A 73 -14.65 -1.17 -9.97
C ARG A 73 -14.00 -0.61 -11.23
N CYS A 74 -13.80 -1.43 -12.25
CA CYS A 74 -13.26 -0.99 -13.54
C CYS A 74 -14.15 0.05 -14.22
N GLU A 75 -15.48 -0.11 -14.16
CA GLU A 75 -16.43 0.87 -14.72
C GLU A 75 -16.37 2.23 -13.99
N GLN A 76 -16.05 2.23 -12.68
CA GLN A 76 -15.81 3.47 -11.93
C GLN A 76 -14.48 4.13 -12.29
N ILE A 77 -13.46 3.34 -12.60
CA ILE A 77 -12.12 3.83 -12.99
C ILE A 77 -12.11 4.38 -14.42
N HIS A 78 -12.81 3.73 -15.34
CA HIS A 78 -12.78 4.05 -16.77
C HIS A 78 -12.94 5.55 -17.08
N PRO A 79 -13.89 6.29 -16.49
CA PRO A 79 -14.04 7.73 -16.76
C PRO A 79 -12.94 8.62 -16.17
N LEU A 80 -12.09 8.07 -15.29
CA LEU A 80 -10.96 8.78 -14.69
C LEU A 80 -9.70 8.71 -15.56
N LEU A 81 -9.68 7.82 -16.55
CA LEU A 81 -8.49 7.57 -17.36
C LEU A 81 -8.31 8.65 -18.43
N PRO A 82 -7.10 9.19 -18.58
CA PRO A 82 -6.82 10.31 -19.47
C PRO A 82 -6.71 9.94 -20.95
N GLN A 83 -6.51 8.65 -21.24
CA GLN A 83 -6.25 8.15 -22.60
C GLN A 83 -6.53 6.64 -22.70
N PHE A 84 -6.61 6.13 -23.92
CA PHE A 84 -6.69 4.69 -24.21
C PHE A 84 -5.68 4.34 -25.33
N PRO A 85 -5.05 3.14 -25.31
CA PRO A 85 -5.17 2.13 -24.24
C PRO A 85 -4.51 2.58 -22.93
N TYR A 86 -5.04 2.11 -21.82
CA TYR A 86 -4.48 2.36 -20.48
C TYR A 86 -4.43 1.07 -19.68
N GLN A 87 -3.28 0.71 -19.17
CA GLN A 87 -3.11 -0.45 -18.32
C GLN A 87 -2.75 0.00 -16.90
N THR A 88 -3.40 -0.61 -15.90
CA THR A 88 -3.16 -0.28 -14.49
C THR A 88 -3.46 -1.46 -13.59
N GLU A 89 -3.06 -1.36 -12.34
CA GLU A 89 -3.39 -2.28 -11.28
C GLU A 89 -4.68 -1.84 -10.58
N VAL A 90 -5.58 -2.80 -10.31
CA VAL A 90 -6.82 -2.58 -9.56
C VAL A 90 -6.76 -3.42 -8.29
N ALA A 91 -6.64 -2.75 -7.16
CA ALA A 91 -6.58 -3.38 -5.85
C ALA A 91 -8.00 -3.70 -5.34
N MET A 92 -8.33 -4.98 -5.25
CA MET A 92 -9.58 -5.44 -4.62
C MET A 92 -9.33 -5.93 -3.19
N GLN A 93 -8.16 -6.47 -2.92
CA GLN A 93 -7.86 -7.09 -1.64
C GLN A 93 -7.55 -6.07 -0.53
N ALA A 94 -6.83 -5.00 -0.80
CA ALA A 94 -6.51 -3.99 0.21
C ALA A 94 -7.77 -3.28 0.77
N PRO A 95 -8.75 -2.84 -0.06
CA PRO A 95 -10.04 -2.36 0.42
C PRO A 95 -10.82 -3.40 1.26
N ALA A 96 -10.87 -4.65 0.82
CA ALA A 96 -11.56 -5.72 1.56
C ALA A 96 -10.89 -6.03 2.92
N TRP A 97 -9.55 -6.02 2.96
CA TRP A 97 -8.79 -6.16 4.19
C TRP A 97 -9.03 -4.99 5.14
N LEU A 98 -9.07 -3.75 4.64
CA LEU A 98 -9.41 -2.58 5.44
C LEU A 98 -10.78 -2.74 6.11
N GLY A 99 -11.80 -3.21 5.38
CA GLY A 99 -13.11 -3.54 5.93
C GLY A 99 -13.01 -4.55 7.08
N THR A 100 -12.22 -5.61 6.89
CA THR A 100 -12.04 -6.67 7.88
C THR A 100 -11.41 -6.16 9.18
N ILE A 101 -10.39 -5.32 9.11
CA ILE A 101 -9.73 -4.78 10.31
C ILE A 101 -10.58 -3.70 10.99
N ALA A 102 -11.32 -2.90 10.22
CA ALA A 102 -12.22 -1.89 10.75
C ALA A 102 -13.35 -2.49 11.58
N GLU A 103 -13.92 -3.63 11.16
CA GLU A 103 -14.93 -4.35 11.94
C GLU A 103 -14.46 -4.79 13.34
N LYS A 104 -13.15 -4.89 13.55
CA LYS A 104 -12.56 -5.29 14.83
C LYS A 104 -12.22 -4.12 15.73
N LEU A 105 -12.12 -2.92 15.18
CA LEU A 105 -11.75 -1.71 15.90
C LEU A 105 -12.98 -1.08 16.54
N THR A 106 -13.11 -1.19 17.86
CA THR A 106 -14.22 -0.57 18.59
C THR A 106 -13.99 0.90 18.90
N GLN A 107 -12.75 1.29 19.13
CA GLN A 107 -12.33 2.67 19.33
C GLN A 107 -10.84 2.83 19.05
N GLY A 108 -10.47 3.83 18.26
CA GLY A 108 -9.06 4.09 17.98
C GLY A 108 -8.81 4.65 16.60
N ALA A 109 -7.64 4.33 16.03
CA ALA A 109 -7.24 4.83 14.73
C ALA A 109 -6.51 3.76 13.90
N ILE A 110 -6.56 3.90 12.57
CA ILE A 110 -5.82 3.09 11.61
C ILE A 110 -4.89 4.02 10.84
N TYR A 111 -3.61 3.66 10.78
CA TYR A 111 -2.59 4.37 10.00
C TYR A 111 -2.08 3.42 8.93
N LEU A 112 -2.39 3.75 7.67
CA LEU A 112 -1.87 3.04 6.50
C LEU A 112 -0.70 3.85 5.95
N ILE A 113 0.49 3.26 6.01
CA ILE A 113 1.75 3.89 5.61
C ILE A 113 2.31 3.09 4.44
N ASP A 114 2.30 3.67 3.26
CA ASP A 114 2.69 2.96 2.06
C ASP A 114 3.08 3.94 0.95
N TYR A 115 3.68 3.44 -0.13
CA TYR A 115 3.93 4.25 -1.31
C TYR A 115 2.79 4.11 -2.32
N GLY A 116 2.36 5.25 -2.84
CA GLY A 116 1.21 5.31 -3.74
C GLY A 116 0.72 6.73 -3.95
N TYR A 117 -0.47 6.82 -4.50
CA TYR A 117 -1.01 8.09 -4.97
C TYR A 117 -2.51 8.18 -4.70
N GLU A 118 -3.02 9.41 -4.71
CA GLU A 118 -4.44 9.67 -4.92
C GLU A 118 -4.82 9.45 -6.40
N ALA A 119 -6.09 9.26 -6.70
CA ALA A 119 -6.57 8.85 -8.02
C ALA A 119 -6.08 9.75 -9.17
N SER A 120 -6.00 11.07 -8.96
CA SER A 120 -5.53 12.04 -9.96
C SER A 120 -4.09 11.77 -10.41
N ASP A 121 -3.23 11.38 -9.47
CA ASP A 121 -1.84 11.03 -9.72
C ASP A 121 -1.67 9.55 -10.04
N TYR A 122 -2.51 8.67 -9.46
CA TYR A 122 -2.49 7.25 -9.74
C TYR A 122 -2.79 6.97 -11.21
N PHE A 123 -3.81 7.62 -11.77
CA PHE A 123 -4.20 7.50 -13.18
C PHE A 123 -3.57 8.57 -14.09
N HIS A 124 -2.39 9.06 -13.74
CA HIS A 124 -1.67 10.04 -14.56
C HIS A 124 -1.31 9.48 -15.95
N PRO A 125 -1.35 10.28 -17.05
CA PRO A 125 -1.06 9.80 -18.41
C PRO A 125 0.27 9.07 -18.56
N MET A 126 1.28 9.43 -17.79
CA MET A 126 2.61 8.78 -17.83
C MET A 126 2.64 7.40 -17.17
N ARG A 127 1.57 6.95 -16.49
CA ARG A 127 1.46 5.65 -15.81
C ARG A 127 0.61 4.64 -16.56
N HIS A 128 0.35 4.89 -17.83
CA HIS A 128 -0.53 4.09 -18.68
C HIS A 128 -0.07 2.65 -18.98
N GLN A 129 1.05 2.23 -18.44
CA GLN A 129 1.59 0.85 -18.55
C GLN A 129 1.54 0.07 -17.24
N GLY A 130 0.90 0.64 -16.21
CA GLY A 130 0.90 0.09 -14.85
C GLY A 130 2.14 0.48 -14.05
N MET A 131 2.11 0.10 -12.78
CA MET A 131 3.12 0.49 -11.78
C MET A 131 3.63 -0.69 -10.95
N LEU A 132 3.44 -1.93 -11.40
CA LEU A 132 4.03 -3.09 -10.73
C LEU A 132 5.55 -2.94 -10.65
N ARG A 133 6.10 -3.27 -9.50
CA ARG A 133 7.54 -3.30 -9.24
C ARG A 133 7.96 -4.66 -8.72
N CYS A 134 9.08 -5.11 -9.20
CA CYS A 134 9.70 -6.35 -8.77
C CYS A 134 11.06 -6.03 -8.17
N HIS A 135 11.38 -6.65 -7.04
CA HIS A 135 12.63 -6.43 -6.33
C HIS A 135 13.35 -7.77 -6.11
N TYR A 136 14.58 -7.85 -6.57
CA TYR A 136 15.47 -8.99 -6.35
C TYR A 136 16.88 -8.52 -6.04
N GLN A 137 17.44 -8.93 -4.90
CA GLN A 137 18.81 -8.57 -4.47
C GLN A 137 19.11 -7.06 -4.60
N HIS A 138 18.18 -6.21 -4.12
CA HIS A 138 18.26 -4.73 -4.18
C HIS A 138 18.22 -4.13 -5.60
N GLN A 139 17.89 -4.90 -6.61
CA GLN A 139 17.64 -4.41 -7.96
C GLN A 139 16.15 -4.41 -8.26
N ALA A 140 15.65 -3.26 -8.75
CA ALA A 140 14.26 -3.12 -9.15
C ALA A 140 14.08 -3.31 -10.65
N HIS A 141 13.00 -4.00 -11.05
CA HIS A 141 12.58 -4.15 -12.46
C HIS A 141 11.05 -4.25 -12.53
N ASN A 142 10.50 -4.32 -13.76
CA ASN A 142 9.05 -4.27 -13.98
C ASN A 142 8.48 -5.56 -14.57
N ASP A 143 9.24 -6.64 -14.63
CA ASP A 143 8.79 -7.90 -15.24
C ASP A 143 8.59 -8.99 -14.18
N PRO A 144 7.34 -9.22 -13.72
CA PRO A 144 7.07 -10.24 -12.71
C PRO A 144 7.15 -11.68 -13.26
N LEU A 145 7.27 -11.88 -14.57
CA LEU A 145 7.37 -13.22 -15.18
C LEU A 145 8.79 -13.79 -15.18
N VAL A 146 9.80 -12.97 -14.89
CA VAL A 146 11.17 -13.44 -14.64
C VAL A 146 11.37 -13.69 -13.14
N LEU A 147 12.32 -14.56 -12.77
CA LEU A 147 12.66 -14.89 -11.39
C LEU A 147 11.45 -15.29 -10.52
N VAL A 148 10.48 -15.97 -11.09
CA VAL A 148 9.23 -16.37 -10.45
C VAL A 148 9.50 -17.13 -9.14
N GLY A 149 8.89 -16.65 -8.04
CA GLY A 149 9.07 -17.22 -6.70
C GLY A 149 10.36 -16.79 -5.99
N LEU A 150 11.21 -15.97 -6.63
CA LEU A 150 12.48 -15.50 -6.06
C LEU A 150 12.53 -13.98 -5.83
N GLN A 151 11.54 -13.27 -6.31
CA GLN A 151 11.46 -11.80 -6.24
C GLN A 151 10.25 -11.36 -5.41
N ASP A 152 10.34 -10.17 -4.87
CA ASP A 152 9.23 -9.48 -4.26
C ASP A 152 8.48 -8.70 -5.36
N ILE A 153 7.15 -8.78 -5.37
CA ILE A 153 6.29 -8.09 -6.34
C ILE A 153 5.37 -7.18 -5.58
N THR A 154 5.44 -5.89 -5.87
CA THR A 154 4.68 -4.87 -5.19
C THR A 154 3.92 -3.99 -6.17
N ALA A 155 2.82 -3.39 -5.72
CA ALA A 155 2.02 -2.45 -6.48
C ALA A 155 1.87 -1.14 -5.72
N HIS A 156 1.85 -0.01 -6.42
CA HIS A 156 1.54 1.26 -5.78
C HIS A 156 0.11 1.25 -5.24
N VAL A 157 -0.08 1.89 -4.09
CA VAL A 157 -1.39 1.94 -3.42
C VAL A 157 -2.26 3.06 -3.99
N ASP A 158 -3.50 2.73 -4.38
CA ASP A 158 -4.56 3.70 -4.65
C ASP A 158 -5.18 4.16 -3.33
N PHE A 159 -4.68 5.27 -2.79
CA PHE A 159 -5.17 5.81 -1.52
C PHE A 159 -6.58 6.39 -1.62
N THR A 160 -7.03 6.80 -2.81
CA THR A 160 -8.43 7.21 -3.01
C THR A 160 -9.36 6.03 -2.83
N ALA A 161 -9.04 4.86 -3.39
CA ALA A 161 -9.84 3.65 -3.20
C ALA A 161 -9.94 3.24 -1.73
N LEU A 162 -8.85 3.37 -0.96
CA LEU A 162 -8.86 3.09 0.48
C LEU A 162 -9.69 4.11 1.26
N ALA A 163 -9.58 5.40 0.93
CA ALA A 163 -10.36 6.47 1.57
C ALA A 163 -11.86 6.34 1.26
N GLU A 164 -12.23 6.02 0.01
CA GLU A 164 -13.62 5.74 -0.40
C GLU A 164 -14.18 4.53 0.38
N THR A 165 -13.38 3.47 0.50
CA THR A 165 -13.75 2.29 1.28
C THR A 165 -13.95 2.62 2.75
N ALA A 166 -13.00 3.35 3.35
CA ALA A 166 -13.09 3.80 4.75
C ALA A 166 -14.38 4.56 5.00
N HIS A 167 -14.70 5.53 4.12
CA HIS A 167 -15.95 6.29 4.22
C HIS A 167 -17.19 5.40 4.08
N ALA A 168 -17.20 4.47 3.14
CA ALA A 168 -18.32 3.57 2.91
C ALA A 168 -18.63 2.63 4.09
N ILE A 169 -17.61 2.25 4.88
CA ILE A 169 -17.75 1.42 6.08
C ILE A 169 -17.90 2.23 7.38
N GLY A 170 -18.01 3.55 7.29
CA GLY A 170 -18.30 4.44 8.42
C GLY A 170 -17.09 4.97 9.17
N LEU A 171 -15.87 4.73 8.69
CA LEU A 171 -14.67 5.38 9.22
C LEU A 171 -14.56 6.82 8.70
N GLN A 172 -13.93 7.67 9.50
CA GLN A 172 -13.58 9.03 9.10
C GLN A 172 -12.15 9.10 8.58
N VAL A 173 -11.94 9.80 7.47
CA VAL A 173 -10.60 10.11 6.96
C VAL A 173 -10.11 11.35 7.70
N GLU A 174 -9.20 11.15 8.66
CA GLU A 174 -8.61 12.20 9.46
C GLU A 174 -7.51 12.97 8.72
N GLY A 175 -6.84 12.31 7.78
CA GLY A 175 -5.82 12.95 6.96
C GLY A 175 -5.16 12.02 5.95
N TYR A 176 -4.66 12.64 4.89
CA TYR A 176 -3.79 12.04 3.90
C TYR A 176 -2.61 12.99 3.67
N GLN A 177 -1.40 12.54 3.93
CA GLN A 177 -0.22 13.39 3.90
C GLN A 177 1.05 12.61 3.59
N ARG A 178 2.14 13.30 3.28
CA ARG A 178 3.46 12.70 3.12
C ARG A 178 3.93 12.13 4.46
N GLN A 179 4.70 11.05 4.41
CA GLN A 179 5.27 10.46 5.62
C GLN A 179 6.14 11.47 6.40
N SER A 180 6.93 12.29 5.69
CA SER A 180 7.73 13.34 6.34
C SER A 180 6.88 14.32 7.15
N ASP A 181 5.76 14.78 6.58
CA ASP A 181 4.88 15.75 7.22
C ASP A 181 4.20 15.14 8.45
N PHE A 182 3.73 13.88 8.33
CA PHE A 182 3.15 13.13 9.44
C PHE A 182 4.14 12.95 10.61
N LEU A 183 5.37 12.52 10.31
CA LEU A 183 6.38 12.29 11.34
C LEU A 183 6.86 13.59 12.00
N LEU A 184 6.99 14.68 11.22
CA LEU A 184 7.35 15.97 11.76
C LEU A 184 6.24 16.56 12.65
N ALA A 185 4.98 16.42 12.25
CA ALA A 185 3.83 16.80 13.08
C ALA A 185 3.76 15.98 14.38
N GLY A 186 4.21 14.72 14.35
CA GLY A 186 4.35 13.84 15.51
C GLY A 186 5.60 14.08 16.36
N ASP A 187 6.34 15.17 16.11
CA ASP A 187 7.53 15.59 16.89
C ASP A 187 8.68 14.55 16.90
N ILE A 188 8.83 13.82 15.79
CA ILE A 188 9.83 12.73 15.65
C ILE A 188 11.26 13.17 16.00
N LEU A 189 11.60 14.45 15.75
CA LEU A 189 12.95 14.97 16.00
C LEU A 189 13.26 15.00 17.49
N ASN A 190 12.33 15.49 18.33
CA ASN A 190 12.51 15.51 19.77
C ASN A 190 12.44 14.09 20.38
N LEU A 191 11.51 13.25 19.88
CA LEU A 191 11.41 11.86 20.33
C LEU A 191 12.70 11.07 20.06
N SER A 192 13.36 11.31 18.93
CA SER A 192 14.62 10.66 18.59
C SER A 192 15.77 11.07 19.52
N GLN A 193 15.85 12.36 19.86
CA GLN A 193 16.91 12.86 20.75
C GLN A 193 16.81 12.31 22.17
N GLN A 194 15.59 12.12 22.68
CA GLN A 194 15.35 11.59 24.02
C GLN A 194 15.80 10.13 24.18
N ASN A 195 15.82 9.35 23.09
CA ASN A 195 16.07 7.92 23.08
C ASN A 195 17.48 7.53 22.62
N ALA A 196 18.42 8.49 22.52
CA ALA A 196 19.80 8.22 22.06
C ALA A 196 20.83 8.55 23.14
N PRO A 197 21.15 7.61 24.05
CA PRO A 197 22.04 7.86 25.19
C PRO A 197 23.51 8.02 24.80
N ASP A 198 23.96 7.52 23.65
CA ASP A 198 25.36 7.61 23.22
C ASP A 198 25.53 8.12 21.79
N SER A 199 26.76 8.53 21.44
CA SER A 199 27.09 9.13 20.15
C SER A 199 26.89 8.16 18.96
N PHE A 200 27.07 6.87 19.14
CA PHE A 200 26.87 5.87 18.09
C PHE A 200 25.39 5.68 17.79
N GLN A 201 24.57 5.58 18.82
CA GLN A 201 23.10 5.52 18.67
C GLN A 201 22.55 6.79 18.07
N GLN A 202 23.05 7.97 18.44
CA GLN A 202 22.70 9.25 17.81
C GLN A 202 22.98 9.27 16.31
N MET A 203 24.13 8.72 15.90
CA MET A 203 24.48 8.63 14.46
C MET A 203 23.57 7.66 13.72
N GLN A 204 23.23 6.50 14.28
CA GLN A 204 22.29 5.55 13.69
C GLN A 204 20.89 6.14 13.57
N GLN A 205 20.41 6.83 14.59
CA GLN A 205 19.12 7.49 14.59
C GLN A 205 19.05 8.63 13.57
N ALA A 206 20.12 9.43 13.46
CA ALA A 206 20.20 10.47 12.45
C ALA A 206 20.15 9.90 11.01
N ALA A 207 20.80 8.76 10.77
CA ALA A 207 20.73 8.08 9.49
C ALA A 207 19.32 7.53 9.20
N ALA A 208 18.65 6.95 10.20
CA ALA A 208 17.28 6.48 10.11
C ALA A 208 16.30 7.63 9.84
N LEU A 209 16.43 8.75 10.56
CA LEU A 209 15.61 9.95 10.34
C LEU A 209 15.79 10.53 8.93
N LYS A 210 17.01 10.59 8.42
CA LYS A 210 17.26 11.01 7.04
C LYS A 210 16.51 10.11 6.05
N ARG A 211 16.56 8.80 6.26
CA ARG A 211 15.86 7.84 5.40
C ARG A 211 14.33 8.05 5.43
N LEU A 212 13.76 8.31 6.59
CA LEU A 212 12.32 8.48 6.77
C LEU A 212 11.80 9.85 6.29
N LEU A 213 12.63 10.92 6.37
CA LEU A 213 12.17 12.29 6.18
C LEU A 213 12.61 12.92 4.85
N LEU A 214 13.74 12.48 4.25
CA LEU A 214 14.23 13.13 3.03
C LEU A 214 13.38 12.76 1.80
N PRO A 215 13.09 13.72 0.91
CA PRO A 215 12.27 13.52 -0.29
C PRO A 215 12.82 12.43 -1.22
N GLU A 216 14.15 12.38 -1.41
CA GLU A 216 14.82 11.41 -2.29
C GLU A 216 14.80 9.97 -1.73
N GLN A 217 14.28 9.80 -0.51
CA GLN A 217 14.18 8.52 0.17
C GLN A 217 12.71 8.15 0.37
N MET A 218 12.27 7.98 1.61
CA MET A 218 10.88 7.59 1.92
C MET A 218 9.97 8.79 2.21
N GLY A 219 10.53 9.96 2.55
CA GLY A 219 9.76 11.06 3.12
C GLY A 219 8.66 11.63 2.21
N GLU A 220 8.88 11.68 0.90
CA GLU A 220 7.90 12.16 -0.06
C GLU A 220 7.17 11.02 -0.79
N LEU A 221 7.87 9.92 -1.05
CA LEU A 221 7.33 8.77 -1.77
C LEU A 221 6.23 8.09 -0.95
N PHE A 222 6.46 7.91 0.34
CA PHE A 222 5.50 7.32 1.26
C PHE A 222 4.41 8.31 1.67
N LYS A 223 3.21 7.80 1.81
CA LYS A 223 2.03 8.52 2.27
C LYS A 223 1.49 7.87 3.54
N VAL A 224 0.81 8.66 4.34
CA VAL A 224 0.08 8.18 5.51
C VAL A 224 -1.39 8.56 5.35
N LEU A 225 -2.24 7.55 5.31
CA LEU A 225 -3.68 7.68 5.42
C LEU A 225 -4.08 7.37 6.87
N SER A 226 -4.66 8.35 7.55
CA SER A 226 -5.11 8.26 8.93
C SER A 226 -6.63 8.16 8.97
N LEU A 227 -7.14 7.14 9.67
CA LEU A 227 -8.57 6.83 9.76
C LEU A 227 -8.98 6.66 11.23
N SER A 228 -10.23 7.02 11.59
CA SER A 228 -10.80 6.81 12.91
C SER A 228 -12.26 6.37 12.87
#